data_10392f4cdd55cc3d4ef9eefef0d97d68
#
_entry.id   10392f4cdd55cc3d4ef9eefef0d97d68
#
_cell.length_a   1.000
_cell.length_b   1.000
_cell.length_c   1.000
_cell.angle_alpha   90.00
_cell.angle_beta   90.00
_cell.angle_gamma   90.00
#
_symmetry.space_group_name_H-M   'P 1'
#
loop_
_entity.id
_entity.type
_entity.pdbx_description
1 polymer ?
#
loop_
_entity_poly.entity_id
_entity_poly.type
_entity_poly.pdbx_seq_one_letter_code
_entity_poly.pdbx_strand_id
1 'polypeptide(L)'
;MSKVKTTILTAIMGILPGFPLTAQTLPAALQNDSYLKRLYADSSYLTIKKKVSAEFAHVQPGSWGEFVKGVDEDIITKKKLLALTFDACGGPHGSGYDAELIGYLEKMQIPATLFVTGKWIDANYGTFISLSKNNLFEIENHGLNHHPCSVDGESEYGIKGTPDVPDAFDEIEANERKIQAITGRRPLFFRSATAFTDEACAKIARQLGVTMISFDVLSGDAVPNTPVAVIESSIIRHVRPGALIIMHFNHPEWNSYEALQKVIPSLLKSGYTFVRLKDYPLKGR
;
A
#
# COMPACT_ATOMS: atom_id res chain seq x y z
N MET A 1 -46.26 53.84 3.13
CA MET A 1 -44.97 53.63 2.50
C MET A 1 -43.94 53.24 3.55
N SER A 2 -43.74 51.95 3.76
CA SER A 2 -42.82 51.40 4.76
C SER A 2 -41.47 51.06 4.10
N LYS A 3 -40.39 51.65 4.61
CA LYS A 3 -39.02 51.40 4.12
C LYS A 3 -38.45 50.14 4.79
N VAL A 4 -38.26 49.09 4.00
CA VAL A 4 -37.52 47.88 4.41
C VAL A 4 -36.03 48.23 4.42
N LYS A 5 -35.37 48.12 5.57
CA LYS A 5 -33.91 48.23 5.70
C LYS A 5 -33.31 46.84 5.48
N THR A 6 -32.57 46.67 4.38
CA THR A 6 -31.79 45.47 4.11
C THR A 6 -30.45 45.59 4.89
N THR A 7 -30.25 44.74 5.88
CA THR A 7 -28.98 44.63 6.59
C THR A 7 -28.11 43.58 5.84
N ILE A 8 -27.00 44.01 5.28
CA ILE A 8 -25.98 43.16 4.65
C ILE A 8 -25.10 42.62 5.78
N LEU A 9 -25.17 41.32 6.02
CA LEU A 9 -24.28 40.60 6.95
C LEU A 9 -22.99 40.23 6.21
N THR A 10 -21.91 40.97 6.48
CA THR A 10 -20.58 40.64 5.94
C THR A 10 -19.98 39.52 6.77
N ALA A 11 -19.92 38.31 6.18
CA ALA A 11 -19.23 37.18 6.78
C ALA A 11 -17.72 37.40 6.70
N ILE A 12 -17.08 37.68 7.83
CA ILE A 12 -15.63 37.72 7.96
C ILE A 12 -15.15 36.26 7.98
N MET A 13 -14.57 35.81 6.85
CA MET A 13 -13.91 34.53 6.73
C MET A 13 -12.57 34.62 7.48
N GLY A 14 -12.55 34.14 8.72
CA GLY A 14 -11.34 34.08 9.54
C GLY A 14 -10.37 33.03 8.94
N ILE A 15 -9.24 33.55 8.45
CA ILE A 15 -8.09 32.71 8.08
C ILE A 15 -7.50 32.19 9.39
N LEU A 16 -7.72 30.90 9.70
CA LEU A 16 -7.01 30.24 10.79
C LEU A 16 -5.52 30.18 10.41
N PRO A 17 -4.61 30.62 11.30
CA PRO A 17 -3.18 30.51 11.04
C PRO A 17 -2.84 29.01 10.90
N GLY A 18 -2.32 28.63 9.73
CA GLY A 18 -1.77 27.32 9.51
C GLY A 18 -0.64 27.07 10.51
N PHE A 19 -0.79 26.09 11.39
CA PHE A 19 0.32 25.61 12.20
C PHE A 19 1.42 25.14 11.26
N PRO A 20 2.68 25.58 11.48
CA PRO A 20 3.78 25.05 10.69
C PRO A 20 3.82 23.52 10.91
N LEU A 21 3.76 22.75 9.83
CA LEU A 21 4.05 21.34 9.85
C LEU A 21 5.54 21.23 10.23
N THR A 22 5.83 21.09 11.53
CA THR A 22 7.17 20.71 11.96
C THR A 22 7.43 19.34 11.36
N ALA A 23 8.46 19.24 10.50
CA ALA A 23 8.86 17.98 9.90
C ALA A 23 9.08 16.96 11.02
N GLN A 24 8.12 16.06 11.20
CA GLN A 24 8.24 14.99 12.19
C GLN A 24 9.29 14.03 11.68
N THR A 25 10.42 13.97 12.37
CA THR A 25 11.49 13.02 12.05
C THR A 25 11.18 11.68 12.70
N LEU A 26 11.47 10.61 11.96
CA LEU A 26 11.35 9.25 12.47
C LEU A 26 12.28 9.07 13.70
N PRO A 27 11.77 8.61 14.85
CA PRO A 27 12.62 8.27 15.98
C PRO A 27 13.69 7.25 15.58
N ALA A 28 14.95 7.49 15.98
CA ALA A 28 16.07 6.60 15.62
C ALA A 28 15.81 5.11 15.96
N ALA A 29 15.06 4.86 17.02
CA ALA A 29 14.65 3.51 17.42
C ALA A 29 13.69 2.81 16.42
N LEU A 30 13.07 3.54 15.51
CA LEU A 30 12.15 3.01 14.50
C LEU A 30 12.77 2.96 13.10
N GLN A 31 13.99 3.47 12.90
CA GLN A 31 14.73 3.27 11.64
C GLN A 31 15.00 1.78 11.44
N ASN A 32 14.87 1.29 10.20
CA ASN A 32 14.84 -0.14 9.91
C ASN A 32 15.95 -0.94 10.60
N ASP A 33 17.21 -0.54 10.45
CA ASP A 33 18.33 -1.28 11.03
C ASP A 33 18.30 -1.31 12.57
N SER A 34 18.01 -0.17 13.21
CA SER A 34 17.90 -0.07 14.67
C SER A 34 16.65 -0.79 15.17
N TYR A 35 15.56 -0.72 14.42
CA TYR A 35 14.31 -1.37 14.73
C TYR A 35 14.43 -2.90 14.69
N LEU A 36 15.03 -3.44 13.63
CA LEU A 36 15.24 -4.89 13.48
C LEU A 36 16.17 -5.43 14.60
N LYS A 37 17.24 -4.70 14.95
CA LYS A 37 18.09 -5.06 16.11
C LYS A 37 17.28 -5.12 17.42
N ARG A 38 16.33 -4.22 17.62
CA ARG A 38 15.45 -4.24 18.81
C ARG A 38 14.49 -5.44 18.79
N LEU A 39 13.93 -5.76 17.62
CA LEU A 39 13.08 -6.95 17.46
C LEU A 39 13.86 -8.23 17.78
N TYR A 40 15.13 -8.32 17.42
CA TYR A 40 15.98 -9.46 17.77
C TYR A 40 16.35 -9.53 19.27
N ALA A 41 16.08 -8.48 20.04
CA ALA A 41 16.13 -8.51 21.51
C ALA A 41 14.77 -8.81 22.14
N ASP A 42 13.67 -8.83 21.36
CA ASP A 42 12.32 -9.14 21.83
C ASP A 42 12.07 -10.65 21.79
N SER A 43 11.92 -11.24 22.98
CA SER A 43 11.69 -12.69 23.12
C SER A 43 10.39 -13.14 22.46
N SER A 44 9.36 -12.31 22.40
CA SER A 44 8.09 -12.63 21.74
C SER A 44 8.26 -12.73 20.23
N TYR A 45 9.00 -11.79 19.64
CA TYR A 45 9.34 -11.80 18.21
C TYR A 45 10.14 -13.05 17.84
N LEU A 46 11.21 -13.32 18.60
CA LEU A 46 12.09 -14.48 18.37
C LEU A 46 11.36 -15.82 18.54
N THR A 47 10.42 -15.90 19.48
CA THR A 47 9.62 -17.10 19.69
C THR A 47 8.75 -17.40 18.48
N ILE A 48 8.07 -16.37 17.92
CA ILE A 48 7.24 -16.53 16.71
C ILE A 48 8.12 -16.85 15.51
N LYS A 49 9.25 -16.13 15.34
CA LYS A 49 10.22 -16.38 14.26
C LYS A 49 10.71 -17.83 14.28
N LYS A 50 11.14 -18.30 15.45
CA LYS A 50 11.60 -19.70 15.62
C LYS A 50 10.50 -20.71 15.28
N LYS A 51 9.27 -20.47 15.73
CA LYS A 51 8.13 -21.33 15.43
C LYS A 51 7.87 -21.41 13.93
N VAL A 52 7.74 -20.26 13.25
CA VAL A 52 7.50 -20.20 11.80
C VAL A 52 8.66 -20.84 11.04
N SER A 53 9.92 -20.51 11.39
CA SER A 53 11.10 -21.09 10.75
C SER A 53 11.14 -22.62 10.87
N ALA A 54 10.78 -23.17 12.02
CA ALA A 54 10.76 -24.62 12.22
C ALA A 54 9.61 -25.29 11.45
N GLU A 55 8.43 -24.65 11.39
CA GLU A 55 7.26 -25.20 10.70
C GLU A 55 7.43 -25.23 9.18
N PHE A 56 8.10 -24.22 8.62
CA PHE A 56 8.32 -24.11 7.19
C PHE A 56 9.69 -24.58 6.72
N ALA A 57 10.58 -25.07 7.59
CA ALA A 57 11.96 -25.46 7.26
C ALA A 57 12.08 -26.46 6.10
N HIS A 58 11.06 -27.28 5.85
CA HIS A 58 11.03 -28.30 4.82
C HIS A 58 9.83 -28.14 3.86
N VAL A 59 9.11 -27.03 3.94
CA VAL A 59 7.99 -26.75 3.06
C VAL A 59 8.57 -26.34 1.70
N GLN A 60 8.09 -27.00 0.64
CA GLN A 60 8.47 -26.60 -0.72
C GLN A 60 7.86 -25.25 -1.05
N PRO A 61 8.56 -24.36 -1.78
CA PRO A 61 8.06 -23.03 -2.12
C PRO A 61 6.72 -23.08 -2.88
N GLY A 62 6.54 -24.06 -3.74
CA GLY A 62 5.39 -24.15 -4.63
C GLY A 62 5.59 -23.31 -5.89
N SER A 63 4.51 -22.79 -6.47
CA SER A 63 4.57 -21.92 -7.64
C SER A 63 5.12 -20.54 -7.26
N TRP A 64 5.91 -19.95 -8.16
CA TRP A 64 6.38 -18.56 -8.10
C TRP A 64 5.60 -17.69 -9.07
N GLY A 65 5.11 -16.53 -8.64
CA GLY A 65 4.35 -15.61 -9.49
C GLY A 65 3.50 -14.61 -8.73
N GLU A 66 2.78 -13.79 -9.48
CA GLU A 66 1.86 -12.77 -8.94
C GLU A 66 0.53 -13.35 -8.43
N PHE A 67 0.13 -14.52 -8.97
CA PHE A 67 -1.19 -15.13 -8.77
C PHE A 67 -1.09 -16.58 -8.29
N VAL A 68 -0.27 -16.80 -7.28
CA VAL A 68 -0.09 -18.15 -6.71
C VAL A 68 -1.19 -18.47 -5.69
N LYS A 69 -1.34 -19.75 -5.37
CA LYS A 69 -2.32 -20.18 -4.37
C LYS A 69 -2.10 -19.53 -3.01
N GLY A 70 -3.14 -18.91 -2.49
CA GLY A 70 -3.12 -18.24 -1.18
C GLY A 70 -2.98 -16.72 -1.27
N VAL A 71 -2.92 -16.18 -2.48
CA VAL A 71 -2.92 -14.74 -2.77
C VAL A 71 -4.33 -14.31 -3.20
N ASP A 72 -4.86 -13.25 -2.63
CA ASP A 72 -6.16 -12.67 -3.02
C ASP A 72 -5.93 -11.52 -4.03
N GLU A 73 -6.81 -11.41 -5.01
CA GLU A 73 -6.67 -10.47 -6.13
C GLU A 73 -7.96 -9.71 -6.49
N ASP A 74 -9.06 -10.01 -5.79
CA ASP A 74 -10.40 -9.59 -6.23
C ASP A 74 -11.34 -9.37 -5.04
N ILE A 75 -12.20 -8.37 -5.12
CA ILE A 75 -13.31 -8.18 -4.17
C ILE A 75 -14.46 -9.11 -4.53
N ILE A 76 -15.00 -9.85 -3.56
CA ILE A 76 -16.20 -10.67 -3.77
C ILE A 76 -17.41 -9.76 -3.89
N THR A 77 -17.80 -9.41 -5.11
CA THR A 77 -18.95 -8.53 -5.36
C THR A 77 -19.53 -8.71 -6.77
N LYS A 78 -20.83 -8.38 -6.90
CA LYS A 78 -21.49 -8.18 -8.21
C LYS A 78 -21.76 -6.69 -8.49
N LYS A 79 -21.49 -5.82 -7.51
CA LYS A 79 -21.64 -4.37 -7.66
C LYS A 79 -20.40 -3.81 -8.37
N LYS A 80 -20.55 -2.67 -9.03
CA LYS A 80 -19.43 -1.94 -9.66
C LYS A 80 -18.53 -1.28 -8.60
N LEU A 81 -17.85 -2.11 -7.79
CA LEU A 81 -16.85 -1.68 -6.82
C LEU A 81 -15.46 -1.88 -7.40
N LEU A 82 -14.54 -0.97 -7.09
CA LEU A 82 -13.12 -1.01 -7.47
C LEU A 82 -12.26 -0.61 -6.27
N ALA A 83 -11.12 -1.25 -6.12
CA ALA A 83 -10.09 -0.78 -5.20
C ALA A 83 -8.91 -0.21 -5.97
N LEU A 84 -8.58 1.07 -5.69
CA LEU A 84 -7.28 1.63 -6.04
C LEU A 84 -6.29 1.22 -4.96
N THR A 85 -5.23 0.53 -5.36
CA THR A 85 -4.15 0.10 -4.47
C THR A 85 -2.84 0.68 -4.96
N PHE A 86 -2.05 1.25 -4.07
CA PHE A 86 -0.82 1.95 -4.41
C PHE A 86 0.34 1.39 -3.60
N ASP A 87 1.46 1.13 -4.26
CA ASP A 87 2.68 0.67 -3.63
C ASP A 87 3.67 1.83 -3.45
N ALA A 88 4.43 1.80 -2.35
CA ALA A 88 5.54 2.69 -2.07
C ALA A 88 6.78 1.89 -1.64
N CYS A 89 7.69 1.72 -2.58
CA CYS A 89 8.80 0.78 -2.50
C CYS A 89 9.94 1.20 -1.56
N GLY A 90 10.25 2.51 -1.49
CA GLY A 90 11.40 3.01 -0.71
C GLY A 90 12.76 2.71 -1.35
N GLY A 91 13.83 3.04 -0.63
CA GLY A 91 15.19 2.88 -1.09
C GLY A 91 15.67 4.03 -1.99
N PRO A 92 16.89 3.92 -2.59
CA PRO A 92 17.53 5.05 -3.27
C PRO A 92 16.74 5.66 -4.43
N HIS A 93 15.91 4.86 -5.09
CA HIS A 93 15.13 5.26 -6.27
C HIS A 93 13.62 5.17 -6.07
N GLY A 94 13.14 4.78 -4.88
CA GLY A 94 11.72 4.56 -4.62
C GLY A 94 11.19 5.30 -3.39
N SER A 95 11.93 6.28 -2.85
CA SER A 95 11.55 7.01 -1.63
C SER A 95 10.84 8.35 -1.91
N GLY A 96 10.41 8.61 -3.14
CA GLY A 96 9.62 9.80 -3.45
C GLY A 96 8.20 9.73 -2.87
N TYR A 97 7.47 10.81 -3.08
CA TYR A 97 6.07 10.95 -2.66
C TYR A 97 5.33 11.83 -3.67
N ASP A 98 4.32 11.29 -4.30
CA ASP A 98 3.46 12.01 -5.24
C ASP A 98 2.35 12.74 -4.48
N ALA A 99 2.66 13.97 -4.07
CA ALA A 99 1.73 14.82 -3.34
C ALA A 99 0.54 15.28 -4.20
N GLU A 100 0.73 15.40 -5.52
CA GLU A 100 -0.33 15.81 -6.45
C GLU A 100 -1.35 14.70 -6.64
N LEU A 101 -0.89 13.45 -6.78
CA LEU A 101 -1.74 12.26 -6.85
C LEU A 101 -2.57 12.13 -5.57
N ILE A 102 -1.93 12.14 -4.41
CA ILE A 102 -2.62 12.00 -3.12
C ILE A 102 -3.58 13.15 -2.87
N GLY A 103 -3.16 14.40 -3.12
CA GLY A 103 -4.03 15.57 -3.02
C GLY A 103 -5.24 15.51 -3.97
N TYR A 104 -5.09 14.90 -5.14
CA TYR A 104 -6.19 14.67 -6.05
C TYR A 104 -7.19 13.63 -5.53
N LEU A 105 -6.71 12.52 -4.96
CA LEU A 105 -7.57 11.53 -4.31
C LEU A 105 -8.36 12.16 -3.14
N GLU A 106 -7.70 12.98 -2.33
CA GLU A 106 -8.33 13.71 -1.23
C GLU A 106 -9.40 14.70 -1.73
N LYS A 107 -9.07 15.50 -2.73
CA LYS A 107 -10.00 16.46 -3.35
C LYS A 107 -11.23 15.78 -3.93
N MET A 108 -11.06 14.65 -4.58
CA MET A 108 -12.13 13.87 -5.20
C MET A 108 -12.83 12.94 -4.21
N GLN A 109 -12.38 12.88 -2.95
CA GLN A 109 -12.88 11.97 -1.90
C GLN A 109 -12.83 10.50 -2.34
N ILE A 110 -11.76 10.08 -3.00
CA ILE A 110 -11.53 8.72 -3.47
C ILE A 110 -10.78 7.93 -2.42
N PRO A 111 -11.38 6.88 -1.83
CA PRO A 111 -10.68 5.99 -0.92
C PRO A 111 -9.66 5.12 -1.67
N ALA A 112 -8.56 4.80 -0.99
CA ALA A 112 -7.51 3.95 -1.52
C ALA A 112 -6.82 3.13 -0.43
N THR A 113 -6.16 2.03 -0.82
CA THR A 113 -5.29 1.22 0.03
C THR A 113 -3.84 1.45 -0.35
N LEU A 114 -3.01 1.83 0.63
CA LEU A 114 -1.61 2.21 0.44
C LEU A 114 -0.71 1.14 1.09
N PHE A 115 0.01 0.39 0.27
CA PHE A 115 1.01 -0.58 0.69
C PHE A 115 2.36 0.11 0.81
N VAL A 116 2.92 0.18 2.02
CA VAL A 116 4.15 0.91 2.30
C VAL A 116 5.24 0.02 2.86
N THR A 117 6.47 0.22 2.39
CA THR A 117 7.63 -0.48 2.97
C THR A 117 8.16 0.23 4.20
N GLY A 118 8.90 -0.52 5.03
CA GLY A 118 9.65 0.07 6.13
C GLY A 118 10.67 1.11 5.67
N LYS A 119 11.30 0.91 4.51
CA LYS A 119 12.24 1.88 3.90
C LYS A 119 11.54 3.18 3.49
N TRP A 120 10.34 3.08 2.91
CA TRP A 120 9.58 4.27 2.53
C TRP A 120 9.11 5.05 3.77
N ILE A 121 8.68 4.34 4.82
CA ILE A 121 8.31 4.96 6.11
C ILE A 121 9.50 5.71 6.71
N ASP A 122 10.71 5.13 6.65
CA ASP A 122 11.93 5.78 7.18
C ASP A 122 12.23 7.11 6.46
N ALA A 123 12.05 7.15 5.15
CA ALA A 123 12.30 8.33 4.35
C ALA A 123 11.17 9.38 4.46
N ASN A 124 9.92 8.98 4.73
CA ASN A 124 8.72 9.80 4.62
C ASN A 124 7.88 9.81 5.91
N TYR A 125 8.49 9.74 7.08
CA TYR A 125 7.78 9.53 8.35
C TYR A 125 6.65 10.53 8.61
N GLY A 126 6.90 11.82 8.40
CA GLY A 126 5.87 12.86 8.59
C GLY A 126 4.67 12.68 7.66
N THR A 127 4.94 12.38 6.40
CA THR A 127 3.93 12.06 5.38
C THR A 127 3.16 10.79 5.76
N PHE A 128 3.87 9.73 6.17
CA PHE A 128 3.26 8.49 6.64
C PHE A 128 2.28 8.72 7.80
N ILE A 129 2.67 9.51 8.80
CA ILE A 129 1.77 9.89 9.91
C ILE A 129 0.51 10.61 9.40
N SER A 130 0.66 11.52 8.45
CA SER A 130 -0.47 12.27 7.88
C SER A 130 -1.43 11.34 7.14
N LEU A 131 -0.90 10.47 6.27
CA LEU A 131 -1.68 9.49 5.53
C LEU A 131 -2.39 8.50 6.45
N SER A 132 -1.72 8.02 7.50
CA SER A 132 -2.29 7.06 8.45
C SER A 132 -3.45 7.59 9.28
N LYS A 133 -3.58 8.91 9.40
CA LYS A 133 -4.69 9.60 10.08
C LYS A 133 -5.84 9.96 9.15
N ASN A 134 -5.64 9.90 7.85
CA ASN A 134 -6.67 10.23 6.87
C ASN A 134 -7.60 9.02 6.65
N ASN A 135 -8.87 9.19 6.93
CA ASN A 135 -9.87 8.12 6.83
C ASN A 135 -10.14 7.64 5.39
N LEU A 136 -9.71 8.39 4.37
CA LEU A 136 -9.79 7.95 2.97
C LEU A 136 -8.81 6.80 2.70
N PHE A 137 -7.69 6.76 3.44
CA PHE A 137 -6.62 5.82 3.18
C PHE A 137 -6.58 4.68 4.18
N GLU A 138 -6.32 3.50 3.67
CA GLU A 138 -5.99 2.31 4.42
C GLU A 138 -4.50 2.05 4.26
N ILE A 139 -3.77 1.94 5.38
CA ILE A 139 -2.32 1.69 5.35
C ILE A 139 -2.08 0.21 5.56
N GLU A 140 -1.34 -0.40 4.62
CA GLU A 140 -1.05 -1.82 4.58
C GLU A 140 0.45 -2.09 4.34
N ASN A 141 0.87 -3.34 4.46
CA ASN A 141 2.26 -3.75 4.50
C ASN A 141 2.82 -4.11 3.10
N HIS A 142 3.94 -3.47 2.70
CA HIS A 142 4.68 -3.80 1.47
C HIS A 142 6.09 -4.37 1.73
N GLY A 143 6.30 -4.93 2.92
CA GLY A 143 7.58 -5.46 3.36
C GLY A 143 8.47 -4.45 4.08
N LEU A 144 9.48 -4.97 4.77
CA LEU A 144 10.44 -4.12 5.50
C LEU A 144 11.43 -3.45 4.53
N ASN A 145 11.99 -4.25 3.62
CA ASN A 145 13.11 -3.87 2.76
C ASN A 145 12.80 -3.90 1.27
N HIS A 146 11.56 -4.17 0.88
CA HIS A 146 11.15 -4.34 -0.51
C HIS A 146 11.85 -5.53 -1.18
N HIS A 147 11.79 -6.70 -0.54
CA HIS A 147 12.20 -7.97 -1.13
C HIS A 147 10.97 -8.78 -1.56
N PRO A 148 10.92 -9.31 -2.81
CA PRO A 148 9.94 -10.34 -3.17
C PRO A 148 9.95 -11.48 -2.14
N CYS A 149 8.76 -11.89 -1.66
CA CYS A 149 8.65 -12.88 -0.61
C CYS A 149 8.86 -14.28 -1.18
N SER A 150 10.02 -14.85 -0.89
CA SER A 150 10.46 -16.18 -1.31
C SER A 150 11.03 -16.95 -0.13
N VAL A 151 10.92 -18.28 -0.11
CA VAL A 151 11.57 -19.13 0.89
C VAL A 151 12.86 -19.75 0.40
N ASP A 152 13.27 -19.51 -0.84
CA ASP A 152 14.46 -20.08 -1.49
C ASP A 152 15.25 -19.10 -2.38
N GLY A 153 14.93 -17.80 -2.32
CA GLY A 153 15.71 -16.75 -2.98
C GLY A 153 15.30 -16.42 -4.41
N GLU A 154 14.10 -16.82 -4.85
CA GLU A 154 13.57 -16.40 -6.16
C GLU A 154 13.56 -14.88 -6.29
N SER A 155 13.77 -14.38 -7.51
CA SER A 155 13.98 -12.95 -7.78
C SER A 155 13.17 -12.53 -8.99
N GLU A 156 12.69 -11.26 -8.99
CA GLU A 156 11.94 -10.72 -10.11
C GLU A 156 12.37 -9.29 -10.41
N TYR A 157 12.36 -8.91 -11.69
CA TYR A 157 12.78 -7.58 -12.18
C TYR A 157 14.15 -7.11 -11.67
N GLY A 158 15.07 -8.05 -11.39
CA GLY A 158 16.40 -7.75 -10.83
C GLY A 158 16.40 -7.45 -9.32
N ILE A 159 15.26 -7.56 -8.64
CA ILE A 159 15.12 -7.42 -7.20
C ILE A 159 15.22 -8.82 -6.57
N LYS A 160 16.20 -8.99 -5.69
CA LYS A 160 16.41 -10.27 -4.99
C LYS A 160 15.29 -10.51 -3.98
N GLY A 161 14.72 -11.70 -4.02
CA GLY A 161 13.79 -12.16 -3.00
C GLY A 161 14.47 -12.49 -1.67
N THR A 162 13.66 -12.75 -0.67
CA THR A 162 14.13 -13.25 0.63
C THR A 162 14.77 -14.62 0.45
N PRO A 163 15.99 -14.86 0.98
CA PRO A 163 16.76 -16.06 0.67
C PRO A 163 16.26 -17.32 1.39
N ASP A 164 15.45 -17.15 2.45
CA ASP A 164 14.97 -18.24 3.28
C ASP A 164 13.72 -17.85 4.10
N VAL A 165 13.17 -18.82 4.83
CA VAL A 165 12.00 -18.61 5.70
C VAL A 165 12.23 -17.59 6.82
N PRO A 166 13.37 -17.57 7.53
CA PRO A 166 13.67 -16.53 8.52
C PRO A 166 13.62 -15.11 7.96
N ASP A 167 14.14 -14.90 6.76
CA ASP A 167 14.16 -13.58 6.12
C ASP A 167 12.79 -13.22 5.53
N ALA A 168 12.03 -14.19 5.00
CA ALA A 168 10.64 -13.99 4.60
C ALA A 168 9.76 -13.59 5.80
N PHE A 169 9.97 -14.22 6.96
CA PHE A 169 9.30 -13.82 8.19
C PHE A 169 9.64 -12.37 8.58
N ASP A 170 10.92 -11.98 8.55
CA ASP A 170 11.33 -10.62 8.90
C ASP A 170 10.77 -9.58 7.93
N GLU A 171 10.75 -9.89 6.63
CA GLU A 171 10.20 -8.98 5.61
C GLU A 171 8.71 -8.67 5.87
N ILE A 172 7.95 -9.66 6.31
CA ILE A 172 6.52 -9.49 6.64
C ILE A 172 6.36 -8.89 8.04
N GLU A 173 6.77 -9.63 9.09
CA GLU A 173 6.41 -9.36 10.48
C GLU A 173 7.08 -8.11 11.05
N ALA A 174 8.32 -7.81 10.64
CA ALA A 174 9.00 -6.62 11.15
C ALA A 174 8.30 -5.34 10.71
N ASN A 175 7.87 -5.25 9.46
CA ASN A 175 7.12 -4.07 8.97
C ASN A 175 5.69 -4.02 9.53
N GLU A 176 5.03 -5.19 9.70
CA GLU A 176 3.75 -5.29 10.44
C GLU A 176 3.83 -4.59 11.80
N ARG A 177 4.81 -4.99 12.60
CA ARG A 177 5.02 -4.42 13.93
C ARG A 177 5.44 -2.96 13.88
N LYS A 178 6.21 -2.56 12.88
CA LYS A 178 6.61 -1.16 12.69
C LYS A 178 5.40 -0.27 12.41
N ILE A 179 4.56 -0.65 11.48
CA ILE A 179 3.32 0.08 11.17
C ILE A 179 2.43 0.12 12.41
N GLN A 180 2.25 -1.00 13.10
CA GLN A 180 1.46 -1.07 14.32
C GLN A 180 2.03 -0.19 15.44
N ALA A 181 3.34 -0.17 15.65
CA ALA A 181 3.99 0.66 16.67
C ALA A 181 3.80 2.16 16.42
N ILE A 182 3.72 2.58 15.14
CA ILE A 182 3.57 3.98 14.77
C ILE A 182 2.10 4.41 14.74
N THR A 183 1.22 3.57 14.20
CA THR A 183 -0.19 3.93 13.93
C THR A 183 -1.17 3.43 14.98
N GLY A 184 -0.77 2.48 15.83
CA GLY A 184 -1.64 1.74 16.75
C GLY A 184 -2.52 0.68 16.06
N ARG A 185 -2.40 0.48 14.75
CA ARG A 185 -3.19 -0.48 13.97
C ARG A 185 -2.27 -1.46 13.26
N ARG A 186 -2.53 -2.75 13.42
CA ARG A 186 -1.85 -3.79 12.66
C ARG A 186 -2.44 -3.84 11.24
N PRO A 187 -1.61 -3.89 10.19
CA PRO A 187 -2.07 -4.17 8.84
C PRO A 187 -2.88 -5.48 8.74
N LEU A 188 -3.79 -5.54 7.80
CA LEU A 188 -4.59 -6.74 7.50
C LEU A 188 -4.05 -7.47 6.27
N PHE A 189 -3.34 -6.72 5.43
CA PHE A 189 -2.88 -7.18 4.13
C PHE A 189 -1.37 -6.98 3.97
N PHE A 190 -0.78 -7.91 3.23
CA PHE A 190 0.61 -7.82 2.79
C PHE A 190 0.68 -7.97 1.28
N ARG A 191 1.38 -7.06 0.61
CA ARG A 191 1.74 -7.22 -0.80
C ARG A 191 3.25 -7.40 -0.89
N SER A 192 3.68 -8.50 -1.48
CA SER A 192 5.10 -8.76 -1.75
C SER A 192 5.65 -7.70 -2.72
N ALA A 193 6.91 -7.33 -2.58
CA ALA A 193 7.59 -6.52 -3.58
C ALA A 193 7.44 -7.17 -4.96
N THR A 194 7.28 -6.34 -6.01
CA THR A 194 6.99 -6.79 -7.38
C THR A 194 5.66 -7.54 -7.56
N ALA A 195 4.87 -7.71 -6.52
CA ALA A 195 3.71 -8.59 -6.38
C ALA A 195 4.03 -10.10 -6.57
N PHE A 196 5.28 -10.46 -6.85
CA PHE A 196 5.71 -11.87 -6.97
C PHE A 196 5.95 -12.48 -5.58
N THR A 197 5.54 -13.73 -5.44
CA THR A 197 5.73 -14.53 -4.22
C THR A 197 5.68 -16.00 -4.53
N ASP A 198 6.11 -16.85 -3.59
CA ASP A 198 5.83 -18.28 -3.62
C ASP A 198 4.64 -18.65 -2.71
N GLU A 199 4.10 -19.87 -2.90
CA GLU A 199 2.96 -20.36 -2.12
C GLU A 199 3.28 -20.56 -0.64
N ALA A 200 4.55 -20.83 -0.30
CA ALA A 200 4.98 -20.98 1.09
C ALA A 200 4.94 -19.64 1.82
N CYS A 201 5.39 -18.56 1.17
CA CYS A 201 5.26 -17.19 1.69
C CYS A 201 3.81 -16.78 1.91
N ALA A 202 2.90 -17.12 1.00
CA ALA A 202 1.47 -16.86 1.19
C ALA A 202 0.91 -17.59 2.43
N LYS A 203 1.39 -18.80 2.70
CA LYS A 203 1.02 -19.55 3.94
C LYS A 203 1.64 -18.92 5.19
N ILE A 204 2.92 -18.45 5.12
CA ILE A 204 3.58 -17.74 6.21
C ILE A 204 2.80 -16.47 6.56
N ALA A 205 2.45 -15.64 5.56
CA ALA A 205 1.66 -14.42 5.76
C ALA A 205 0.33 -14.75 6.48
N ARG A 206 -0.39 -15.75 6.01
CA ARG A 206 -1.65 -16.21 6.64
C ARG A 206 -1.45 -16.66 8.08
N GLN A 207 -0.37 -17.39 8.38
CA GLN A 207 -0.05 -17.81 9.77
C GLN A 207 0.27 -16.63 10.67
N LEU A 208 0.83 -15.55 10.12
CA LEU A 208 1.08 -14.28 10.81
C LEU A 208 -0.19 -13.43 10.96
N GLY A 209 -1.31 -13.87 10.39
CA GLY A 209 -2.61 -13.21 10.49
C GLY A 209 -2.83 -12.11 9.46
N VAL A 210 -2.05 -12.10 8.38
CA VAL A 210 -2.23 -11.16 7.26
C VAL A 210 -2.56 -11.91 5.97
N THR A 211 -3.42 -11.34 5.14
CA THR A 211 -3.75 -11.89 3.83
C THR A 211 -2.81 -11.33 2.77
N MET A 212 -2.20 -12.19 1.98
CA MET A 212 -1.39 -11.75 0.84
C MET A 212 -2.26 -11.27 -0.31
N ILE A 213 -1.96 -10.09 -0.84
CA ILE A 213 -2.75 -9.42 -1.88
C ILE A 213 -1.90 -9.22 -3.13
N SER A 214 -2.46 -9.56 -4.28
CA SER A 214 -1.96 -9.16 -5.58
C SER A 214 -2.87 -8.07 -6.19
N PHE A 215 -3.19 -8.19 -7.45
CA PHE A 215 -4.03 -7.25 -8.19
C PHE A 215 -4.83 -8.01 -9.28
N ASP A 216 -5.82 -7.36 -9.86
CA ASP A 216 -6.55 -7.86 -11.03
C ASP A 216 -6.24 -7.03 -12.28
N VAL A 217 -5.96 -5.73 -12.08
CA VAL A 217 -5.68 -4.79 -13.17
C VAL A 217 -4.31 -4.17 -12.99
N LEU A 218 -3.39 -4.50 -13.93
CA LEU A 218 -2.08 -3.85 -14.03
C LEU A 218 -2.24 -2.51 -14.74
N SER A 219 -1.91 -1.41 -14.05
CA SER A 219 -1.94 -0.06 -14.65
C SER A 219 -0.84 0.15 -15.68
N GLY A 220 0.34 -0.44 -15.45
CA GLY A 220 1.54 -0.23 -16.25
C GLY A 220 2.31 1.05 -15.89
N ASP A 221 1.97 1.72 -14.80
CA ASP A 221 2.62 2.95 -14.34
C ASP A 221 4.05 2.74 -13.83
N ALA A 222 4.39 1.52 -13.38
CA ALA A 222 5.72 1.17 -12.89
C ALA A 222 6.81 1.13 -13.98
N VAL A 223 6.43 1.23 -15.25
CA VAL A 223 7.41 1.34 -16.35
C VAL A 223 7.71 2.82 -16.57
N PRO A 224 8.95 3.28 -16.35
CA PRO A 224 9.31 4.68 -16.52
C PRO A 224 8.90 5.24 -17.88
N ASN A 225 8.37 6.46 -17.89
CA ASN A 225 7.90 7.16 -19.09
C ASN A 225 6.71 6.50 -19.81
N THR A 226 5.96 5.58 -19.17
CA THR A 226 4.71 5.07 -19.76
C THR A 226 3.76 6.23 -20.04
N PRO A 227 3.29 6.40 -21.30
CA PRO A 227 2.39 7.50 -21.63
C PRO A 227 1.06 7.43 -20.87
N VAL A 228 0.53 8.57 -20.48
CA VAL A 228 -0.80 8.69 -19.82
C VAL A 228 -1.88 7.87 -20.51
N ALA A 229 -1.96 7.93 -21.85
CA ALA A 229 -2.96 7.20 -22.62
C ALA A 229 -2.80 5.66 -22.51
N VAL A 230 -1.59 5.17 -22.31
CA VAL A 230 -1.32 3.73 -22.11
C VAL A 230 -1.82 3.30 -20.74
N ILE A 231 -1.49 4.03 -19.68
CA ILE A 231 -1.98 3.76 -18.30
C ILE A 231 -3.52 3.83 -18.28
N GLU A 232 -4.11 4.91 -18.82
CA GLU A 232 -5.56 5.07 -18.93
C GLU A 232 -6.20 3.87 -19.64
N SER A 233 -5.70 3.50 -20.83
CA SER A 233 -6.27 2.42 -21.61
C SER A 233 -6.09 1.07 -20.96
N SER A 234 -4.97 0.82 -20.24
CA SER A 234 -4.75 -0.40 -19.49
C SER A 234 -5.81 -0.57 -18.40
N ILE A 235 -6.06 0.46 -17.64
CA ILE A 235 -7.07 0.41 -16.57
C ILE A 235 -8.47 0.26 -17.18
N ILE A 236 -8.90 1.18 -18.05
CA ILE A 236 -10.28 1.25 -18.55
C ILE A 236 -10.71 -0.02 -19.31
N ARG A 237 -9.79 -0.70 -20.00
CA ARG A 237 -10.10 -1.93 -20.75
C ARG A 237 -10.25 -3.17 -19.89
N HIS A 238 -9.63 -3.19 -18.71
CA HIS A 238 -9.56 -4.40 -17.89
C HIS A 238 -10.39 -4.30 -16.61
N VAL A 239 -10.87 -3.10 -16.21
CA VAL A 239 -11.70 -2.99 -15.02
C VAL A 239 -12.99 -3.79 -15.16
N ARG A 240 -13.34 -4.47 -14.09
CA ARG A 240 -14.58 -5.22 -13.88
C ARG A 240 -15.06 -5.07 -12.44
N PRO A 241 -16.31 -5.40 -12.13
CA PRO A 241 -16.76 -5.39 -10.74
C PRO A 241 -15.86 -6.23 -9.84
N GLY A 242 -15.33 -5.63 -8.80
CA GLY A 242 -14.44 -6.27 -7.83
C GLY A 242 -12.94 -6.06 -8.08
N ALA A 243 -12.54 -5.47 -9.20
CA ALA A 243 -11.13 -5.37 -9.59
C ALA A 243 -10.28 -4.56 -8.60
N LEU A 244 -9.09 -5.08 -8.32
CA LEU A 244 -8.00 -4.40 -7.62
C LEU A 244 -7.01 -3.84 -8.64
N ILE A 245 -6.84 -2.53 -8.67
CA ILE A 245 -5.94 -1.84 -9.59
C ILE A 245 -4.64 -1.55 -8.86
N ILE A 246 -3.51 -2.06 -9.37
CA ILE A 246 -2.18 -1.76 -8.84
C ILE A 246 -1.59 -0.53 -9.50
N MET A 247 -1.09 0.39 -8.68
CA MET A 247 -0.40 1.62 -9.05
C MET A 247 0.69 1.96 -8.03
N HIS A 248 1.40 3.07 -8.25
CA HIS A 248 2.45 3.56 -7.35
C HIS A 248 2.24 5.04 -7.01
N PHE A 249 2.66 5.46 -5.81
CA PHE A 249 2.60 6.86 -5.37
C PHE A 249 3.95 7.38 -4.85
N ASN A 250 5.02 6.61 -5.07
CA ASN A 250 6.38 6.93 -4.63
C ASN A 250 7.27 7.48 -5.77
N HIS A 251 6.68 7.77 -6.92
CA HIS A 251 7.35 8.30 -8.10
C HIS A 251 6.58 9.48 -8.69
N PRO A 252 6.74 10.70 -8.13
CA PRO A 252 6.03 11.89 -8.60
C PRO A 252 6.38 12.29 -10.04
N GLU A 253 7.48 11.74 -10.58
CA GLU A 253 7.90 11.92 -11.96
C GLU A 253 7.20 10.98 -12.96
N TRP A 254 6.40 10.01 -12.48
CA TRP A 254 5.64 9.12 -13.34
C TRP A 254 4.28 9.74 -13.69
N ASN A 255 3.68 9.26 -14.78
CA ASN A 255 2.39 9.79 -15.28
C ASN A 255 1.16 9.24 -14.53
N SER A 256 1.31 8.74 -13.30
CA SER A 256 0.23 8.14 -12.51
C SER A 256 -0.85 9.16 -12.16
N TYR A 257 -0.45 10.37 -11.75
CA TYR A 257 -1.37 11.46 -11.41
C TYR A 257 -2.21 11.89 -12.63
N GLU A 258 -1.56 12.19 -13.75
CA GLU A 258 -2.24 12.65 -14.99
C GLU A 258 -3.18 11.57 -15.54
N ALA A 259 -2.81 10.30 -15.43
CA ALA A 259 -3.66 9.19 -15.83
C ALA A 259 -4.91 9.11 -14.95
N LEU A 260 -4.77 9.24 -13.61
CA LEU A 260 -5.90 9.19 -12.68
C LEU A 260 -6.88 10.36 -12.89
N GLN A 261 -6.41 11.53 -13.30
CA GLN A 261 -7.30 12.65 -13.65
C GLN A 261 -8.27 12.32 -14.79
N LYS A 262 -7.94 11.33 -15.64
CA LYS A 262 -8.82 10.84 -16.72
C LYS A 262 -9.59 9.59 -16.30
N VAL A 263 -8.92 8.67 -15.64
CA VAL A 263 -9.47 7.38 -15.22
C VAL A 263 -10.60 7.54 -14.20
N ILE A 264 -10.38 8.31 -13.14
CA ILE A 264 -11.35 8.43 -12.04
C ILE A 264 -12.70 9.00 -12.53
N PRO A 265 -12.75 10.14 -13.24
CA PRO A 265 -14.03 10.67 -13.75
C PRO A 265 -14.73 9.70 -14.72
N SER A 266 -13.97 8.99 -15.55
CA SER A 266 -14.51 8.01 -16.50
C SER A 266 -15.17 6.83 -15.78
N LEU A 267 -14.52 6.28 -14.74
CA LEU A 267 -15.05 5.17 -13.95
C LEU A 267 -16.25 5.58 -13.12
N LEU A 268 -16.22 6.76 -12.49
CA LEU A 268 -17.37 7.32 -11.76
C LEU A 268 -18.59 7.50 -12.70
N LYS A 269 -18.37 8.06 -13.90
CA LYS A 269 -19.42 8.20 -14.94
C LYS A 269 -19.97 6.85 -15.38
N SER A 270 -19.12 5.81 -15.38
CA SER A 270 -19.52 4.44 -15.70
C SER A 270 -20.23 3.73 -14.54
N GLY A 271 -20.43 4.43 -13.42
CA GLY A 271 -21.17 3.95 -12.24
C GLY A 271 -20.31 3.09 -11.29
N TYR A 272 -19.00 3.14 -11.38
CA TYR A 272 -18.12 2.50 -10.41
C TYR A 272 -18.00 3.33 -9.14
N THR A 273 -17.81 2.64 -8.01
CA THR A 273 -17.52 3.23 -6.69
C THR A 273 -16.17 2.70 -6.22
N PHE A 274 -15.31 3.60 -5.76
CA PHE A 274 -14.02 3.24 -5.19
C PHE A 274 -14.17 2.88 -3.71
N VAL A 275 -13.43 1.85 -3.26
CA VAL A 275 -13.50 1.32 -1.90
C VAL A 275 -12.11 0.94 -1.39
N ARG A 276 -11.96 0.77 -0.06
CA ARG A 276 -10.76 0.19 0.55
C ARG A 276 -10.90 -1.33 0.62
N LEU A 277 -9.79 -2.04 0.65
CA LEU A 277 -9.80 -3.51 0.70
C LEU A 277 -10.48 -4.05 1.95
N LYS A 278 -10.20 -3.48 3.13
CA LYS A 278 -10.76 -3.94 4.41
C LYS A 278 -12.27 -3.87 4.52
N ASP A 279 -12.93 -3.08 3.69
CA ASP A 279 -14.38 -2.88 3.77
C ASP A 279 -15.16 -4.02 3.07
N TYR A 280 -14.48 -4.94 2.40
CA TYR A 280 -15.11 -6.01 1.61
C TYR A 280 -14.33 -7.34 1.70
N PRO A 281 -15.00 -8.48 1.58
CA PRO A 281 -14.35 -9.77 1.50
C PRO A 281 -13.61 -9.91 0.16
N LEU A 282 -12.44 -10.53 0.22
CA LEU A 282 -11.54 -10.75 -0.93
C LEU A 282 -11.48 -12.23 -1.29
N LYS A 283 -10.95 -12.53 -2.47
CA LYS A 283 -10.68 -13.88 -2.93
C LYS A 283 -9.48 -13.91 -3.88
N GLY A 284 -8.80 -15.04 -3.92
CA GLY A 284 -7.84 -15.44 -4.95
C GLY A 284 -8.43 -16.41 -5.97
N ARG A 285 -7.60 -16.83 -6.88
CA ARG A 285 -7.87 -17.87 -7.88
C ARG A 285 -7.85 -19.28 -7.29
#